data_94967cc6a9fa99ea30b672ec59f83e22
#
_entry.id   94967cc6a9fa99ea30b672ec59f83e22
#
_cell.length_a   1.000
_cell.length_b   1.000
_cell.length_c   1.000
_cell.angle_alpha   90.00
_cell.angle_beta   90.00
_cell.angle_gamma   90.00
#
_symmetry.space_group_name_H-M   'P 1'
#
loop_
_entity.id
_entity.type
_entity.pdbx_description
1 polymer ?
#
loop_
_entity_poly.entity_id
_entity_poly.type
_entity_poly.pdbx_seq_one_letter_code
_entity_poly.pdbx_strand_id
1 'polypeptide(L)'
;MGMNMSEKILARHAGLDHVEPGQLVVCQLDMVLANDVTGPPSIKEFEKTGRPVFDRTKIALIPDHFQPAKDIKSAELAKIMRDFARKHDILHYYEQGRVGIEHVILPERGIVGPGMLTIGADSHTCTYGAVNGFSTGVGTTDLAVGMATGEAWFKVPEAINVHLAGKKPQDISGKDVILTLIGMIGVDGALYKSLEFTGEGVASLSMTDRLTIANMAIEAGAKNGIFPYDDVCKAYVEGRMTTPFEPVAADADARYAQTVEIDLSALRPVVSFPHLPENTKRVMDIASPIAIDQVVIGSCTNGRLEDMEIAASILKGHKVHERVRCIVIPGSPYVYEESMKRGYLAIFMEAGAAISTPTCGPCLGGYMGILAAGERCVSTTNRNFRGRMGHVDSEVYLAGPHVAAASAILGRIAAPEEVA
;
A
#
# COMPACT_ATOMS: atom_id res chain seq x y z
N MET A 1 -15.97 4.98 28.61
CA MET A 1 -14.68 5.47 28.12
C MET A 1 -14.83 5.69 26.64
N GLY A 2 -14.23 6.76 26.10
CA GLY A 2 -14.27 7.01 24.67
C GLY A 2 -13.48 5.96 23.88
N MET A 3 -13.96 5.63 22.71
CA MET A 3 -13.35 4.69 21.79
C MET A 3 -12.58 5.43 20.68
N ASN A 4 -11.47 4.87 20.25
CA ASN A 4 -10.76 5.29 19.06
C ASN A 4 -11.47 4.80 17.77
N MET A 5 -10.98 5.19 16.58
CA MET A 5 -11.64 4.83 15.32
C MET A 5 -11.68 3.32 15.09
N SER A 6 -10.58 2.62 15.41
CA SER A 6 -10.48 1.17 15.21
C SER A 6 -11.43 0.40 16.12
N GLU A 7 -11.53 0.80 17.40
CA GLU A 7 -12.47 0.22 18.36
C GLU A 7 -13.92 0.41 17.91
N LYS A 8 -14.29 1.61 17.44
CA LYS A 8 -15.64 1.89 16.94
C LYS A 8 -16.04 1.05 15.73
N ILE A 9 -15.12 0.87 14.78
CA ILE A 9 -15.40 0.03 13.61
C ILE A 9 -15.60 -1.42 14.05
N LEU A 10 -14.72 -1.94 14.90
CA LEU A 10 -14.83 -3.32 15.39
C LEU A 10 -16.08 -3.53 16.25
N ALA A 11 -16.42 -2.60 17.14
CA ALA A 11 -17.64 -2.64 17.95
C ALA A 11 -18.89 -2.74 17.06
N ARG A 12 -19.01 -1.84 16.07
CA ARG A 12 -20.13 -1.83 15.12
C ARG A 12 -20.28 -3.15 14.41
N HIS A 13 -19.19 -3.70 13.88
CA HIS A 13 -19.22 -4.95 13.11
C HIS A 13 -19.41 -6.20 13.99
N ALA A 14 -19.15 -6.08 15.30
CA ALA A 14 -19.47 -7.11 16.29
C ALA A 14 -20.89 -7.00 16.86
N GLY A 15 -21.63 -5.95 16.50
CA GLY A 15 -22.96 -5.67 17.07
C GLY A 15 -22.91 -5.29 18.55
N LEU A 16 -21.83 -4.64 18.99
CA LEU A 16 -21.57 -4.21 20.36
C LEU A 16 -21.57 -2.69 20.45
N ASP A 17 -22.05 -2.14 21.55
CA ASP A 17 -21.99 -0.70 21.81
C ASP A 17 -20.58 -0.23 22.17
N HIS A 18 -19.76 -1.13 22.71
CA HIS A 18 -18.42 -0.83 23.19
C HIS A 18 -17.50 -2.06 23.13
N VAL A 19 -16.23 -1.85 22.85
CA VAL A 19 -15.18 -2.87 22.94
C VAL A 19 -13.94 -2.27 23.62
N GLU A 20 -13.10 -3.15 24.16
CA GLU A 20 -11.84 -2.75 24.82
C GLU A 20 -10.64 -3.47 24.19
N PRO A 21 -9.45 -2.85 24.19
CA PRO A 21 -8.22 -3.51 23.74
C PRO A 21 -8.01 -4.87 24.42
N GLY A 22 -7.67 -5.87 23.64
CA GLY A 22 -7.47 -7.24 24.11
C GLY A 22 -8.74 -8.10 24.08
N GLN A 23 -9.93 -7.52 23.95
CA GLN A 23 -11.18 -8.27 23.83
C GLN A 23 -11.20 -9.07 22.51
N LEU A 24 -11.70 -10.31 22.57
CA LEU A 24 -11.97 -11.12 21.39
C LEU A 24 -13.40 -10.88 20.92
N VAL A 25 -13.54 -10.52 19.64
CA VAL A 25 -14.83 -10.23 18.99
C VAL A 25 -14.93 -10.98 17.67
N VAL A 26 -16.16 -11.36 17.30
CA VAL A 26 -16.47 -11.86 15.94
C VAL A 26 -17.20 -10.74 15.22
N CYS A 27 -16.68 -10.36 14.06
CA CYS A 27 -17.19 -9.24 13.30
C CYS A 27 -17.72 -9.67 11.94
N GLN A 28 -18.80 -9.03 11.49
CA GLN A 28 -19.29 -9.12 10.11
C GLN A 28 -18.34 -8.38 9.17
N LEU A 29 -18.08 -8.94 8.00
CA LEU A 29 -17.16 -8.39 7.01
C LEU A 29 -17.90 -7.63 5.90
N ASP A 30 -17.36 -6.49 5.50
CA ASP A 30 -17.82 -5.74 4.34
C ASP A 30 -17.12 -6.15 3.05
N MET A 31 -15.85 -6.55 3.14
CA MET A 31 -15.07 -6.97 1.97
C MET A 31 -14.03 -8.03 2.34
N VAL A 32 -13.87 -8.99 1.46
CA VAL A 32 -12.86 -10.06 1.53
C VAL A 32 -12.02 -10.01 0.24
N LEU A 33 -10.69 -9.92 0.38
CA LEU A 33 -9.78 -9.70 -0.75
C LEU A 33 -8.73 -10.80 -0.89
N ALA A 34 -8.47 -11.24 -2.13
CA ALA A 34 -7.33 -12.10 -2.48
C ALA A 34 -6.74 -11.74 -3.85
N ASN A 35 -5.43 -11.98 -3.98
CA ASN A 35 -4.69 -11.83 -5.23
C ASN A 35 -4.25 -13.19 -5.81
N ASP A 36 -3.54 -13.20 -6.93
CA ASP A 36 -3.13 -14.43 -7.62
C ASP A 36 -1.99 -15.21 -6.92
N VAL A 37 -1.42 -14.68 -5.84
CA VAL A 37 -0.50 -15.42 -4.95
C VAL A 37 -1.28 -16.16 -3.87
N THR A 38 -2.22 -15.49 -3.24
CA THR A 38 -2.90 -15.95 -2.01
C THR A 38 -4.32 -16.47 -2.26
N GLY A 39 -4.95 -16.06 -3.34
CA GLY A 39 -6.29 -16.52 -3.73
C GLY A 39 -6.37 -18.02 -4.02
N PRO A 40 -5.49 -18.61 -4.86
CA PRO A 40 -5.54 -20.04 -5.14
C PRO A 40 -5.46 -20.92 -3.88
N PRO A 41 -4.53 -20.73 -2.92
CA PRO A 41 -4.55 -21.50 -1.69
C PRO A 41 -5.79 -21.22 -0.82
N SER A 42 -6.29 -19.99 -0.78
CA SER A 42 -7.53 -19.67 -0.04
C SER A 42 -8.75 -20.35 -0.66
N ILE A 43 -8.85 -20.38 -2.00
CA ILE A 43 -9.91 -21.08 -2.72
C ILE A 43 -9.88 -22.58 -2.39
N LYS A 44 -8.69 -23.19 -2.38
CA LYS A 44 -8.52 -24.60 -2.02
C LYS A 44 -9.03 -24.90 -0.59
N GLU A 45 -8.74 -24.01 0.38
CA GLU A 45 -9.25 -24.15 1.75
C GLU A 45 -10.76 -23.91 1.82
N PHE A 46 -11.26 -22.90 1.08
CA PHE A 46 -12.69 -22.62 0.98
C PHE A 46 -13.48 -23.83 0.43
N GLU A 47 -13.01 -24.48 -0.62
CA GLU A 47 -13.69 -25.65 -1.22
C GLU A 47 -13.86 -26.81 -0.24
N LYS A 48 -12.96 -26.96 0.74
CA LYS A 48 -13.10 -27.98 1.79
C LYS A 48 -14.30 -27.74 2.71
N THR A 49 -14.76 -26.50 2.80
CA THR A 49 -15.93 -26.16 3.65
C THR A 49 -17.24 -26.70 3.09
N GLY A 50 -17.32 -26.95 1.80
CA GLY A 50 -18.54 -27.36 1.10
C GLY A 50 -19.63 -26.30 1.09
N ARG A 51 -19.33 -25.06 1.51
CA ARG A 51 -20.30 -23.95 1.61
C ARG A 51 -20.33 -23.11 0.33
N PRO A 52 -21.44 -22.42 0.03
CA PRO A 52 -21.42 -21.33 -0.95
C PRO A 52 -20.61 -20.15 -0.41
N VAL A 53 -20.26 -19.20 -1.29
CA VAL A 53 -19.74 -17.90 -0.87
C VAL A 53 -20.83 -17.13 -0.11
N PHE A 54 -20.44 -16.39 0.94
CA PHE A 54 -21.41 -15.69 1.79
C PHE A 54 -22.13 -14.57 1.03
N ASP A 55 -21.40 -13.83 0.23
CA ASP A 55 -21.92 -12.77 -0.64
C ASP A 55 -20.95 -12.50 -1.79
N ARG A 56 -21.40 -12.75 -3.04
CA ARG A 56 -20.60 -12.55 -4.26
C ARG A 56 -20.21 -11.09 -4.52
N THR A 57 -20.91 -10.13 -3.90
CA THR A 57 -20.65 -8.69 -4.04
C THR A 57 -19.64 -8.16 -3.03
N LYS A 58 -19.32 -8.97 -2.02
CA LYS A 58 -18.36 -8.64 -0.94
C LYS A 58 -17.06 -9.44 -1.03
N ILE A 59 -16.76 -10.01 -2.18
CA ILE A 59 -15.50 -10.71 -2.45
C ILE A 59 -14.83 -10.05 -3.63
N ALA A 60 -13.56 -9.69 -3.47
CA ALA A 60 -12.70 -9.16 -4.51
C ALA A 60 -11.54 -10.14 -4.80
N LEU A 61 -11.40 -10.55 -6.06
CA LEU A 61 -10.33 -11.42 -6.53
C LEU A 61 -9.53 -10.68 -7.61
N ILE A 62 -8.34 -10.23 -7.25
CA ILE A 62 -7.53 -9.32 -8.05
C ILE A 62 -6.21 -9.98 -8.48
N PRO A 63 -6.12 -10.53 -9.70
CA PRO A 63 -4.88 -11.12 -10.21
C PRO A 63 -3.90 -10.03 -10.68
N ASP A 64 -3.06 -9.52 -9.80
CA ASP A 64 -2.19 -8.36 -10.02
C ASP A 64 -0.69 -8.62 -9.81
N HIS A 65 -0.31 -9.75 -9.20
CA HIS A 65 1.07 -10.04 -8.87
C HIS A 65 1.86 -10.65 -10.03
N PHE A 66 1.26 -11.58 -10.77
CA PHE A 66 1.91 -12.32 -11.86
C PHE A 66 1.28 -12.06 -13.23
N GLN A 67 0.59 -10.94 -13.40
CA GLN A 67 -0.08 -10.58 -14.65
C GLN A 67 0.64 -9.43 -15.39
N PRO A 68 0.82 -9.56 -16.71
CA PRO A 68 0.63 -10.74 -17.59
C PRO A 68 1.42 -11.96 -17.09
N ALA A 69 0.83 -13.17 -17.20
CA ALA A 69 1.47 -14.37 -16.66
C ALA A 69 2.88 -14.58 -17.25
N LYS A 70 3.88 -14.62 -16.39
CA LYS A 70 5.31 -14.75 -16.76
C LYS A 70 5.72 -16.19 -17.13
N ASP A 71 4.96 -17.17 -16.66
CA ASP A 71 5.20 -18.60 -16.87
C ASP A 71 3.89 -19.41 -16.77
N ILE A 72 3.96 -20.71 -17.07
CA ILE A 72 2.81 -21.63 -17.02
C ILE A 72 2.18 -21.66 -15.63
N LYS A 73 2.99 -21.72 -14.57
CA LYS A 73 2.52 -21.75 -13.18
C LYS A 73 1.71 -20.50 -12.82
N SER A 74 2.19 -19.34 -13.22
CA SER A 74 1.46 -18.07 -13.03
C SER A 74 0.13 -18.05 -13.79
N ALA A 75 0.11 -18.59 -15.01
CA ALA A 75 -1.11 -18.72 -15.81
C ALA A 75 -2.14 -19.67 -15.16
N GLU A 76 -1.69 -20.76 -14.57
CA GLU A 76 -2.52 -21.71 -13.83
C GLU A 76 -3.13 -21.08 -12.57
N LEU A 77 -2.35 -20.31 -11.80
CA LEU A 77 -2.84 -19.58 -10.63
C LEU A 77 -3.95 -18.58 -11.00
N ALA A 78 -3.71 -17.79 -12.04
CA ALA A 78 -4.72 -16.87 -12.55
C ALA A 78 -5.97 -17.59 -13.07
N LYS A 79 -5.80 -18.78 -13.69
CA LYS A 79 -6.91 -19.60 -14.14
C LYS A 79 -7.76 -20.11 -12.98
N ILE A 80 -7.17 -20.55 -11.88
CA ILE A 80 -7.90 -20.99 -10.68
C ILE A 80 -8.81 -19.85 -10.17
N MET A 81 -8.28 -18.63 -10.04
CA MET A 81 -9.08 -17.48 -9.60
C MET A 81 -10.21 -17.15 -10.59
N ARG A 82 -9.91 -17.16 -11.88
CA ARG A 82 -10.91 -16.90 -12.94
C ARG A 82 -12.04 -17.90 -12.92
N ASP A 83 -11.72 -19.19 -12.84
CA ASP A 83 -12.70 -20.26 -12.84
C ASP A 83 -13.58 -20.20 -11.57
N PHE A 84 -12.97 -19.91 -10.41
CA PHE A 84 -13.70 -19.68 -9.16
C PHE A 84 -14.62 -18.46 -9.27
N ALA A 85 -14.12 -17.34 -9.77
CA ALA A 85 -14.91 -16.13 -9.95
C ALA A 85 -16.12 -16.34 -10.85
N ARG A 86 -15.96 -17.10 -11.95
CA ARG A 86 -17.05 -17.48 -12.85
C ARG A 86 -18.04 -18.44 -12.20
N LYS A 87 -17.53 -19.46 -11.49
CA LYS A 87 -18.35 -20.48 -10.80
C LYS A 87 -19.28 -19.85 -9.76
N HIS A 88 -18.79 -18.83 -9.04
CA HIS A 88 -19.52 -18.19 -7.96
C HIS A 88 -20.07 -16.81 -8.32
N ASP A 89 -19.94 -16.40 -9.58
CA ASP A 89 -20.42 -15.13 -10.12
C ASP A 89 -19.89 -13.91 -9.30
N ILE A 90 -18.58 -13.96 -8.93
CA ILE A 90 -17.95 -12.92 -8.11
C ILE A 90 -17.94 -11.60 -8.87
N LEU A 91 -18.47 -10.54 -8.24
CA LEU A 91 -18.65 -9.23 -8.86
C LEU A 91 -17.28 -8.52 -9.09
N HIS A 92 -16.40 -8.59 -8.12
CA HIS A 92 -15.12 -7.88 -8.17
C HIS A 92 -13.98 -8.82 -8.60
N TYR A 93 -14.09 -9.30 -9.84
CA TYR A 93 -13.01 -9.96 -10.57
C TYR A 93 -12.71 -9.17 -11.85
N TYR A 94 -11.45 -8.85 -12.08
CA TYR A 94 -11.04 -8.09 -13.25
C TYR A 94 -9.96 -8.83 -14.01
N GLU A 95 -10.22 -9.08 -15.29
CA GLU A 95 -9.27 -9.73 -16.19
C GLU A 95 -8.18 -8.75 -16.63
N GLN A 96 -7.05 -9.27 -17.09
CA GLN A 96 -5.95 -8.49 -17.61
C GLN A 96 -6.41 -7.41 -18.61
N GLY A 97 -5.80 -6.22 -18.52
CA GLY A 97 -6.23 -5.02 -19.25
C GLY A 97 -7.28 -4.18 -18.52
N ARG A 98 -8.00 -4.77 -17.54
CA ARG A 98 -8.95 -4.09 -16.66
C ARG A 98 -8.57 -4.19 -15.18
N VAL A 99 -7.59 -5.04 -14.86
CA VAL A 99 -7.04 -5.21 -13.52
C VAL A 99 -5.99 -4.13 -13.25
N GLY A 100 -5.92 -3.69 -11.99
CA GLY A 100 -4.84 -2.88 -11.43
C GLY A 100 -4.34 -3.52 -10.16
N ILE A 101 -3.31 -2.95 -9.54
CA ILE A 101 -2.82 -3.40 -8.24
C ILE A 101 -3.96 -3.30 -7.21
N GLU A 102 -4.24 -4.36 -6.48
CA GLU A 102 -5.40 -4.49 -5.59
C GLU A 102 -5.55 -3.30 -4.63
N HIS A 103 -4.45 -2.84 -4.02
CA HIS A 103 -4.47 -1.71 -3.08
C HIS A 103 -4.51 -0.32 -3.76
N VAL A 104 -4.52 -0.28 -5.08
CA VAL A 104 -4.80 0.92 -5.88
C VAL A 104 -6.22 0.88 -6.41
N ILE A 105 -6.63 -0.24 -7.02
CA ILE A 105 -7.91 -0.31 -7.74
C ILE A 105 -9.14 -0.36 -6.81
N LEU A 106 -9.03 -0.98 -5.61
CA LEU A 106 -10.19 -1.07 -4.71
C LEU A 106 -10.66 0.30 -4.20
N PRO A 107 -9.80 1.16 -3.64
CA PRO A 107 -10.20 2.51 -3.24
C PRO A 107 -10.50 3.41 -4.46
N GLU A 108 -9.79 3.25 -5.58
CA GLU A 108 -10.04 4.01 -6.82
C GLU A 108 -11.44 3.78 -7.38
N ARG A 109 -11.96 2.56 -7.26
CA ARG A 109 -13.31 2.17 -7.72
C ARG A 109 -14.40 2.31 -6.65
N GLY A 110 -14.07 2.80 -5.46
CA GLY A 110 -15.03 2.92 -4.36
C GLY A 110 -15.57 1.58 -3.86
N ILE A 111 -14.79 0.50 -3.99
CA ILE A 111 -15.14 -0.84 -3.49
C ILE A 111 -14.93 -0.93 -1.97
N VAL A 112 -13.98 -0.15 -1.46
CA VAL A 112 -13.66 0.00 -0.03
C VAL A 112 -13.74 1.47 0.36
N GLY A 113 -14.18 1.75 1.59
CA GLY A 113 -14.40 3.13 2.03
C GLY A 113 -14.63 3.29 3.53
N PRO A 114 -15.15 4.46 3.92
CA PRO A 114 -15.26 4.84 5.32
C PRO A 114 -16.13 3.88 6.15
N GLY A 115 -15.62 3.55 7.33
CA GLY A 115 -16.31 2.71 8.31
C GLY A 115 -16.38 1.22 7.96
N MET A 116 -15.86 0.81 6.80
CA MET A 116 -15.87 -0.60 6.37
C MET A 116 -14.84 -1.43 7.12
N LEU A 117 -15.16 -2.71 7.33
CA LEU A 117 -14.26 -3.74 7.85
C LEU A 117 -13.86 -4.68 6.71
N THR A 118 -12.58 -4.64 6.34
CA THR A 118 -12.03 -5.42 5.22
C THR A 118 -10.91 -6.36 5.68
N ILE A 119 -10.96 -7.61 5.25
CA ILE A 119 -9.83 -8.54 5.37
C ILE A 119 -9.26 -8.90 4.01
N GLY A 120 -7.97 -9.12 3.94
CA GLY A 120 -7.31 -9.60 2.71
C GLY A 120 -6.22 -10.61 3.03
N ALA A 121 -5.99 -11.56 2.13
CA ALA A 121 -4.84 -12.45 2.26
C ALA A 121 -3.54 -11.80 1.75
N ASP A 122 -3.47 -10.49 1.80
CA ASP A 122 -2.27 -9.69 1.57
C ASP A 122 -1.98 -8.81 2.80
N SER A 123 -0.71 -8.72 3.17
CA SER A 123 -0.30 -7.95 4.35
C SER A 123 -0.55 -6.45 4.23
N HIS A 124 -0.56 -5.89 3.00
CA HIS A 124 -0.80 -4.47 2.76
C HIS A 124 -2.30 -4.11 2.64
N THR A 125 -3.21 -5.03 2.98
CA THR A 125 -4.65 -4.75 3.10
C THR A 125 -4.94 -3.57 4.05
N CYS A 126 -4.03 -3.26 4.98
CA CYS A 126 -4.10 -2.08 5.85
C CYS A 126 -4.20 -0.74 5.09
N THR A 127 -3.89 -0.70 3.80
CA THR A 127 -4.00 0.49 2.92
C THR A 127 -5.34 1.21 3.03
N TYR A 128 -6.44 0.49 3.22
CA TYR A 128 -7.79 1.08 3.19
C TYR A 128 -8.14 1.86 4.46
N GLY A 129 -7.26 1.86 5.46
CA GLY A 129 -7.34 2.81 6.57
C GLY A 129 -7.18 4.27 6.12
N ALA A 130 -6.53 4.51 4.98
CA ALA A 130 -6.43 5.83 4.38
C ALA A 130 -7.79 6.45 4.01
N VAL A 131 -8.79 5.60 3.70
CA VAL A 131 -10.17 6.00 3.43
C VAL A 131 -11.08 5.77 4.63
N ASN A 132 -10.52 5.84 5.86
CA ASN A 132 -11.27 5.73 7.12
C ASN A 132 -11.93 4.36 7.36
N GLY A 133 -11.37 3.26 6.84
CA GLY A 133 -11.79 1.88 7.10
C GLY A 133 -10.89 1.18 8.10
N PHE A 134 -11.36 0.11 8.73
CA PHE A 134 -10.47 -0.85 9.40
C PHE A 134 -10.19 -2.00 8.43
N SER A 135 -8.94 -2.16 8.06
CA SER A 135 -8.55 -3.18 7.09
C SER A 135 -7.24 -3.84 7.49
N THR A 136 -7.15 -5.17 7.35
CA THR A 136 -5.97 -5.89 7.83
C THR A 136 -5.72 -7.17 7.04
N GLY A 137 -4.43 -7.54 6.95
CA GLY A 137 -4.00 -8.82 6.40
C GLY A 137 -4.30 -9.98 7.32
N VAL A 138 -4.74 -11.11 6.73
CA VAL A 138 -5.03 -12.37 7.41
C VAL A 138 -4.39 -13.56 6.66
N GLY A 139 -4.36 -14.72 7.30
CA GLY A 139 -3.92 -15.95 6.65
C GLY A 139 -4.91 -16.47 5.61
N THR A 140 -4.43 -17.32 4.69
CA THR A 140 -5.27 -17.89 3.62
C THR A 140 -6.42 -18.75 4.16
N THR A 141 -6.24 -19.39 5.31
CA THR A 141 -7.30 -20.16 5.97
C THR A 141 -8.37 -19.25 6.57
N ASP A 142 -7.97 -18.16 7.24
CA ASP A 142 -8.92 -17.18 7.78
C ASP A 142 -9.71 -16.51 6.65
N LEU A 143 -9.03 -16.21 5.53
CA LEU A 143 -9.70 -15.69 4.35
C LEU A 143 -10.74 -16.66 3.81
N ALA A 144 -10.41 -17.96 3.73
CA ALA A 144 -11.34 -18.99 3.28
C ALA A 144 -12.61 -19.06 4.15
N VAL A 145 -12.43 -18.95 5.48
CA VAL A 145 -13.55 -18.85 6.43
C VAL A 145 -14.34 -17.58 6.16
N GLY A 146 -13.69 -16.42 6.02
CA GLY A 146 -14.36 -15.17 5.68
C GLY A 146 -15.18 -15.23 4.40
N MET A 147 -14.66 -15.87 3.32
CA MET A 147 -15.41 -16.10 2.08
C MET A 147 -16.65 -16.99 2.28
N ALA A 148 -16.59 -17.94 3.23
CA ALA A 148 -17.69 -18.89 3.48
C ALA A 148 -18.74 -18.36 4.45
N THR A 149 -18.38 -17.49 5.39
CA THR A 149 -19.25 -17.08 6.50
C THR A 149 -19.58 -15.60 6.51
N GLY A 150 -18.77 -14.75 5.88
CA GLY A 150 -18.85 -13.30 6.00
C GLY A 150 -18.40 -12.78 7.36
N GLU A 151 -17.68 -13.59 8.13
CA GLU A 151 -17.25 -13.27 9.49
C GLU A 151 -15.76 -13.52 9.68
N ALA A 152 -15.14 -12.74 10.58
CA ALA A 152 -13.82 -13.01 11.09
C ALA A 152 -13.74 -12.65 12.59
N TRP A 153 -12.84 -13.33 13.30
CA TRP A 153 -12.55 -12.97 14.67
C TRP A 153 -11.38 -11.99 14.76
N PHE A 154 -11.44 -11.11 15.73
CA PHE A 154 -10.37 -10.15 16.02
C PHE A 154 -10.12 -10.10 17.53
N LYS A 155 -8.85 -9.96 17.88
CA LYS A 155 -8.48 -9.37 19.16
C LYS A 155 -8.44 -7.86 18.94
N VAL A 156 -9.24 -7.08 19.65
CA VAL A 156 -9.26 -5.63 19.52
C VAL A 156 -7.84 -5.09 19.78
N PRO A 157 -7.20 -4.38 18.83
CA PRO A 157 -5.86 -3.86 19.02
C PRO A 157 -5.87 -2.63 19.91
N GLU A 158 -4.78 -2.40 20.66
CA GLU A 158 -4.47 -1.07 21.16
C GLU A 158 -4.20 -0.13 19.97
N ALA A 159 -4.35 1.19 20.18
CA ALA A 159 -4.00 2.19 19.18
C ALA A 159 -2.82 3.06 19.62
N ILE A 160 -1.97 3.44 18.66
CA ILE A 160 -0.95 4.48 18.78
C ILE A 160 -1.47 5.71 18.07
N ASN A 161 -1.48 6.85 18.77
CA ASN A 161 -1.75 8.15 18.15
C ASN A 161 -0.47 8.65 17.46
N VAL A 162 -0.50 8.80 16.14
CA VAL A 162 0.56 9.46 15.36
C VAL A 162 0.10 10.89 15.08
N HIS A 163 0.59 11.82 15.92
CA HIS A 163 0.23 13.23 15.82
C HIS A 163 1.13 13.93 14.82
N LEU A 164 0.55 14.43 13.74
CA LEU A 164 1.22 15.14 12.66
C LEU A 164 1.03 16.65 12.84
N ALA A 165 2.11 17.34 13.15
CA ALA A 165 2.14 18.79 13.27
C ALA A 165 2.69 19.45 11.99
N GLY A 166 2.43 20.74 11.82
CA GLY A 166 2.98 21.51 10.71
C GLY A 166 2.43 21.15 9.34
N LYS A 167 3.10 21.59 8.28
CA LYS A 167 2.68 21.36 6.89
C LYS A 167 3.77 20.62 6.11
N LYS A 168 3.38 19.60 5.36
CA LYS A 168 4.28 18.82 4.50
C LYS A 168 4.93 19.71 3.43
N PRO A 169 6.29 19.72 3.33
CA PRO A 169 7.01 20.36 2.22
C PRO A 169 6.67 19.73 0.86
N GLN A 170 6.92 20.46 -0.21
CA GLN A 170 6.55 20.04 -1.56
C GLN A 170 7.39 18.85 -2.09
N ASP A 171 8.65 18.78 -1.67
CA ASP A 171 9.63 17.73 -2.02
C ASP A 171 9.53 16.47 -1.14
N ILE A 172 8.54 16.43 -0.24
CA ILE A 172 8.25 15.32 0.65
C ILE A 172 6.97 14.59 0.20
N SER A 173 7.01 13.28 0.22
CA SER A 173 5.88 12.39 -0.06
C SER A 173 5.43 11.63 1.19
N GLY A 174 4.27 10.98 1.12
CA GLY A 174 3.83 10.07 2.18
C GLY A 174 4.82 8.95 2.50
N LYS A 175 5.66 8.58 1.51
CA LYS A 175 6.75 7.62 1.73
C LYS A 175 7.78 8.14 2.73
N ASP A 176 8.17 9.40 2.64
CA ASP A 176 9.12 10.01 3.57
C ASP A 176 8.53 10.07 4.99
N VAL A 177 7.24 10.35 5.11
CA VAL A 177 6.52 10.37 6.40
C VAL A 177 6.54 8.99 7.05
N ILE A 178 6.13 7.95 6.32
CA ILE A 178 6.04 6.60 6.91
C ILE A 178 7.41 5.97 7.16
N LEU A 179 8.41 6.20 6.31
CA LEU A 179 9.77 5.74 6.56
C LEU A 179 10.38 6.44 7.78
N THR A 180 10.08 7.72 7.99
CA THR A 180 10.48 8.44 9.20
C THR A 180 9.83 7.83 10.44
N LEU A 181 8.52 7.57 10.41
CA LEU A 181 7.81 6.92 11.50
C LEU A 181 8.42 5.54 11.82
N ILE A 182 8.62 4.70 10.81
CA ILE A 182 9.21 3.37 11.00
C ILE A 182 10.65 3.49 11.56
N GLY A 183 11.43 4.46 11.09
CA GLY A 183 12.75 4.75 11.64
C GLY A 183 12.75 5.18 13.11
N MET A 184 11.66 5.81 13.58
CA MET A 184 11.50 6.24 14.98
C MET A 184 11.06 5.11 15.91
N ILE A 185 10.14 4.24 15.46
CA ILE A 185 9.51 3.24 16.34
C ILE A 185 9.99 1.79 16.08
N GLY A 186 10.72 1.55 14.98
CA GLY A 186 11.17 0.23 14.57
C GLY A 186 10.12 -0.57 13.80
N VAL A 187 10.52 -1.71 13.22
CA VAL A 187 9.65 -2.61 12.45
C VAL A 187 8.63 -3.37 13.30
N ASP A 188 8.76 -3.37 14.60
CA ASP A 188 7.87 -4.01 15.59
C ASP A 188 7.26 -3.03 16.59
N GLY A 189 7.52 -1.72 16.47
CA GLY A 189 7.05 -0.70 17.42
C GLY A 189 5.54 -0.58 17.53
N ALA A 190 4.81 -0.95 16.48
CA ALA A 190 3.35 -1.02 16.45
C ALA A 190 2.81 -2.46 16.36
N LEU A 191 3.59 -3.47 16.80
CA LEU A 191 3.21 -4.87 16.68
C LEU A 191 1.82 -5.13 17.26
N TYR A 192 0.91 -5.61 16.38
CA TYR A 192 -0.50 -5.88 16.68
C TYR A 192 -1.30 -4.66 17.18
N LYS A 193 -0.86 -3.43 16.92
CA LYS A 193 -1.59 -2.19 17.25
C LYS A 193 -2.22 -1.58 16.00
N SER A 194 -3.11 -0.61 16.18
CA SER A 194 -3.57 0.28 15.11
C SER A 194 -2.77 1.59 15.19
N LEU A 195 -2.38 2.15 14.05
CA LEU A 195 -1.87 3.52 13.96
C LEU A 195 -3.03 4.45 13.60
N GLU A 196 -3.30 5.47 14.40
CA GLU A 196 -4.31 6.49 14.11
C GLU A 196 -3.63 7.84 13.89
N PHE A 197 -3.82 8.41 12.70
CA PHE A 197 -3.17 9.67 12.31
C PHE A 197 -4.04 10.86 12.66
N THR A 198 -3.50 11.79 13.44
CA THR A 198 -4.20 12.97 13.96
C THR A 198 -3.35 14.24 13.80
N GLY A 199 -3.84 15.37 14.25
CA GLY A 199 -3.14 16.65 14.20
C GLY A 199 -3.46 17.46 12.94
N GLU A 200 -3.12 18.74 12.96
CA GLU A 200 -3.41 19.69 11.89
C GLU A 200 -2.64 19.39 10.59
N GLY A 201 -1.49 18.72 10.71
CA GLY A 201 -0.66 18.31 9.59
C GLY A 201 -1.34 17.33 8.66
N VAL A 202 -2.31 16.54 9.14
CA VAL A 202 -3.07 15.57 8.32
C VAL A 202 -3.73 16.24 7.11
N ALA A 203 -4.25 17.47 7.27
CA ALA A 203 -4.89 18.20 6.19
C ALA A 203 -3.93 18.59 5.05
N SER A 204 -2.62 18.56 5.28
CA SER A 204 -1.60 18.83 4.25
C SER A 204 -1.22 17.60 3.43
N LEU A 205 -1.67 16.41 3.82
CA LEU A 205 -1.43 15.15 3.11
C LEU A 205 -2.49 14.91 2.05
N SER A 206 -2.06 14.67 0.81
CA SER A 206 -2.94 14.21 -0.25
C SER A 206 -3.48 12.80 0.04
N MET A 207 -4.50 12.35 -0.69
CA MET A 207 -4.95 10.95 -0.57
C MET A 207 -3.87 9.97 -1.02
N THR A 208 -3.03 10.32 -1.98
CA THR A 208 -1.86 9.51 -2.37
C THR A 208 -0.89 9.31 -1.21
N ASP A 209 -0.57 10.39 -0.49
CA ASP A 209 0.26 10.33 0.72
C ASP A 209 -0.35 9.40 1.78
N ARG A 210 -1.65 9.59 2.09
CA ARG A 210 -2.34 8.79 3.12
C ARG A 210 -2.42 7.31 2.75
N LEU A 211 -2.68 6.99 1.48
CA LEU A 211 -2.70 5.62 0.98
C LEU A 211 -1.32 4.96 1.07
N THR A 212 -0.24 5.71 0.81
CA THR A 212 1.14 5.25 0.99
C THR A 212 1.46 4.99 2.47
N ILE A 213 1.10 5.92 3.35
CA ILE A 213 1.34 5.81 4.79
C ILE A 213 0.56 4.63 5.39
N ALA A 214 -0.72 4.50 5.09
CA ALA A 214 -1.55 3.40 5.56
C ALA A 214 -1.08 2.04 5.01
N ASN A 215 -0.64 1.99 3.75
CA ASN A 215 -0.08 0.78 3.14
C ASN A 215 1.12 0.25 3.92
N MET A 216 2.01 1.12 4.35
CA MET A 216 3.23 0.73 5.05
C MET A 216 3.09 0.67 6.58
N ALA A 217 1.90 0.83 7.14
CA ALA A 217 1.67 0.66 8.57
C ALA A 217 2.07 -0.76 9.05
N ILE A 218 1.87 -1.77 8.22
CA ILE A 218 2.29 -3.15 8.51
C ILE A 218 3.81 -3.29 8.65
N GLU A 219 4.61 -2.42 8.04
CA GLU A 219 6.07 -2.46 8.14
C GLU A 219 6.58 -1.98 9.52
N ALA A 220 5.70 -1.38 10.34
CA ALA A 220 5.92 -1.15 11.77
C ALA A 220 5.24 -2.24 12.64
N GLY A 221 4.68 -3.30 12.05
CA GLY A 221 3.95 -4.36 12.74
C GLY A 221 2.47 -4.08 12.98
N ALA A 222 1.94 -2.94 12.51
CA ALA A 222 0.57 -2.54 12.78
C ALA A 222 -0.46 -3.39 12.01
N LYS A 223 -1.63 -3.57 12.64
CA LYS A 223 -2.79 -4.21 12.00
C LYS A 223 -3.47 -3.28 10.99
N ASN A 224 -3.47 -1.98 11.26
CA ASN A 224 -4.14 -0.98 10.44
C ASN A 224 -3.45 0.38 10.61
N GLY A 225 -3.55 1.24 9.60
CA GLY A 225 -3.15 2.64 9.68
C GLY A 225 -4.32 3.50 9.21
N ILE A 226 -5.05 4.16 10.14
CA ILE A 226 -6.32 4.81 9.85
C ILE A 226 -6.21 6.34 9.92
N PHE A 227 -6.81 6.98 8.92
CA PHE A 227 -6.93 8.43 8.81
C PHE A 227 -8.36 8.90 9.08
N PRO A 228 -8.56 10.15 9.57
CA PRO A 228 -9.88 10.71 9.75
C PRO A 228 -10.59 10.93 8.41
N TYR A 229 -11.91 10.92 8.46
CA TYR A 229 -12.77 11.32 7.34
C TYR A 229 -12.92 12.85 7.33
N ASP A 230 -11.89 13.53 6.84
CA ASP A 230 -11.87 14.98 6.63
C ASP A 230 -12.23 15.36 5.19
N ASP A 231 -12.14 16.65 4.85
CA ASP A 231 -12.48 17.16 3.53
C ASP A 231 -11.66 16.53 2.41
N VAL A 232 -10.39 16.15 2.65
CA VAL A 232 -9.52 15.48 1.67
C VAL A 232 -10.03 14.07 1.40
N CYS A 233 -10.33 13.31 2.45
CA CYS A 233 -10.89 11.96 2.33
C CYS A 233 -12.29 12.01 1.69
N LYS A 234 -13.13 12.94 2.14
CA LYS A 234 -14.47 13.17 1.59
C LYS A 234 -14.44 13.42 0.09
N ALA A 235 -13.62 14.35 -0.37
CA ALA A 235 -13.48 14.67 -1.80
C ALA A 235 -12.98 13.48 -2.64
N TYR A 236 -12.18 12.59 -2.04
CA TYR A 236 -11.73 11.38 -2.71
C TYR A 236 -12.82 10.31 -2.80
N VAL A 237 -13.60 10.11 -1.74
CA VAL A 237 -14.63 9.06 -1.64
C VAL A 237 -15.90 9.45 -2.39
N GLU A 238 -16.31 10.72 -2.34
CA GLU A 238 -17.48 11.22 -3.05
C GLU A 238 -17.34 11.05 -4.57
N GLY A 239 -18.35 10.48 -5.19
CA GLY A 239 -18.37 10.15 -6.61
C GLY A 239 -17.66 8.83 -6.99
N ARG A 240 -16.97 8.17 -6.06
CA ARG A 240 -16.41 6.82 -6.24
C ARG A 240 -17.28 5.75 -5.63
N MET A 241 -17.69 5.93 -4.38
CA MET A 241 -18.56 4.98 -3.72
C MET A 241 -20.02 5.14 -4.17
N THR A 242 -20.64 4.03 -4.53
CA THR A 242 -22.05 3.95 -4.89
C THR A 242 -22.89 3.26 -3.80
N THR A 243 -22.22 2.59 -2.85
CA THR A 243 -22.85 1.96 -1.69
C THR A 243 -22.87 2.93 -0.51
N PRO A 244 -23.90 2.86 0.37
CA PRO A 244 -23.92 3.63 1.61
C PRO A 244 -22.68 3.32 2.46
N PHE A 245 -22.13 4.33 3.11
CA PHE A 245 -21.01 4.22 4.03
C PHE A 245 -21.23 5.12 5.24
N GLU A 246 -20.58 4.81 6.35
CA GLU A 246 -20.70 5.55 7.60
C GLU A 246 -19.32 5.87 8.16
N PRO A 247 -18.83 7.11 8.00
CA PRO A 247 -17.54 7.52 8.52
C PRO A 247 -17.45 7.38 10.03
N VAL A 248 -16.22 7.16 10.53
CA VAL A 248 -15.96 7.02 11.95
C VAL A 248 -14.93 8.06 12.40
N ALA A 249 -15.22 8.69 13.55
CA ALA A 249 -14.30 9.58 14.25
C ALA A 249 -14.03 9.04 15.65
N ALA A 250 -12.81 9.21 16.17
CA ALA A 250 -12.50 8.91 17.56
C ALA A 250 -13.30 9.81 18.50
N ASP A 251 -13.62 9.31 19.68
CA ASP A 251 -14.20 10.14 20.74
C ASP A 251 -13.17 11.14 21.28
N ALA A 252 -13.62 12.25 21.82
CA ALA A 252 -12.73 13.28 22.34
C ALA A 252 -11.87 12.79 23.53
N ASP A 253 -12.34 11.78 24.24
CA ASP A 253 -11.65 11.12 25.37
C ASP A 253 -11.13 9.71 24.99
N ALA A 254 -10.94 9.45 23.68
CA ALA A 254 -10.33 8.22 23.19
C ALA A 254 -8.95 8.00 23.79
N ARG A 255 -8.61 6.75 24.08
CA ARG A 255 -7.33 6.40 24.69
C ARG A 255 -6.40 5.75 23.68
N TYR A 256 -5.11 6.09 23.84
CA TYR A 256 -4.02 5.56 23.05
C TYR A 256 -2.94 4.99 23.96
N ALA A 257 -2.33 3.88 23.54
CA ALA A 257 -1.23 3.24 24.27
C ALA A 257 0.04 4.11 24.26
N GLN A 258 0.19 4.92 23.19
CA GLN A 258 1.33 5.81 22.97
C GLN A 258 0.93 6.95 22.05
N THR A 259 1.60 8.09 22.16
CA THR A 259 1.58 9.16 21.14
C THR A 259 2.98 9.32 20.57
N VAL A 260 3.05 9.39 19.22
CA VAL A 260 4.27 9.69 18.46
C VAL A 260 4.05 11.01 17.74
N GLU A 261 4.94 11.98 17.96
CA GLU A 261 4.88 13.31 17.35
C GLU A 261 5.78 13.38 16.13
N ILE A 262 5.27 13.89 15.00
CA ILE A 262 6.04 14.17 13.78
C ILE A 262 5.73 15.59 13.31
N ASP A 263 6.74 16.46 13.29
CA ASP A 263 6.66 17.76 12.62
C ASP A 263 6.93 17.59 11.13
N LEU A 264 5.87 17.62 10.33
CA LEU A 264 5.97 17.48 8.88
C LEU A 264 6.85 18.55 8.24
N SER A 265 6.87 19.77 8.80
CA SER A 265 7.65 20.89 8.27
C SER A 265 9.17 20.68 8.40
N ALA A 266 9.58 19.84 9.36
CA ALA A 266 10.98 19.50 9.60
C ALA A 266 11.48 18.32 8.73
N LEU A 267 10.59 17.61 8.04
CA LEU A 267 10.97 16.45 7.23
C LEU A 267 11.89 16.86 6.07
N ARG A 268 12.75 15.94 5.70
CA ARG A 268 13.64 16.01 4.55
C ARG A 268 13.58 14.67 3.81
N PRO A 269 13.92 14.62 2.51
CA PRO A 269 13.94 13.36 1.76
C PRO A 269 14.76 12.30 2.46
N VAL A 270 14.16 11.10 2.61
CA VAL A 270 14.79 9.97 3.32
C VAL A 270 14.92 8.75 2.41
N VAL A 271 15.83 7.88 2.80
CA VAL A 271 16.01 6.56 2.20
C VAL A 271 16.20 5.52 3.31
N SER A 272 15.51 4.39 3.18
CA SER A 272 15.72 3.26 4.08
C SER A 272 16.72 2.28 3.49
N PHE A 273 17.75 1.99 4.25
CA PHE A 273 18.85 1.10 3.88
C PHE A 273 18.45 -0.37 4.03
N PRO A 274 19.10 -1.27 3.24
CA PRO A 274 18.91 -2.71 3.43
C PRO A 274 19.34 -3.16 4.85
N HIS A 275 18.71 -4.18 5.48
CA HIS A 275 17.63 -5.00 4.94
C HIS A 275 16.36 -4.87 5.80
N LEU A 276 16.12 -3.71 6.38
CA LEU A 276 14.94 -3.41 7.20
C LEU A 276 14.45 -1.99 6.91
N PRO A 277 13.12 -1.76 6.83
CA PRO A 277 12.57 -0.42 6.60
C PRO A 277 12.94 0.61 7.68
N GLU A 278 13.25 0.17 8.91
CA GLU A 278 13.68 1.06 10.01
C GLU A 278 15.07 1.68 9.82
N ASN A 279 15.91 1.13 8.92
CA ASN A 279 17.24 1.67 8.63
C ASN A 279 17.15 2.99 7.83
N THR A 280 16.26 3.88 8.22
CA THR A 280 15.97 5.13 7.53
C THR A 280 16.98 6.21 7.90
N LYS A 281 17.49 6.94 6.87
CA LYS A 281 18.38 8.08 6.99
C LYS A 281 17.95 9.18 6.04
N ARG A 282 18.29 10.42 6.35
CA ARG A 282 18.15 11.52 5.37
C ARG A 282 19.13 11.27 4.22
N VAL A 283 18.68 11.55 3.00
CA VAL A 283 19.56 11.37 1.81
C VAL A 283 20.83 12.23 1.92
N MET A 284 20.70 13.44 2.43
CA MET A 284 21.82 14.37 2.62
C MET A 284 22.85 13.92 3.67
N ASP A 285 22.51 12.98 4.56
CA ASP A 285 23.41 12.46 5.59
C ASP A 285 24.24 11.25 5.12
N ILE A 286 24.11 10.86 3.85
CA ILE A 286 24.88 9.76 3.26
C ILE A 286 26.32 10.22 3.04
N ALA A 287 27.24 9.66 3.80
CA ALA A 287 28.64 10.09 3.83
C ALA A 287 29.41 9.87 2.51
N SER A 288 29.01 8.90 1.70
CA SER A 288 29.67 8.57 0.43
C SER A 288 28.63 8.17 -0.62
N PRO A 289 28.80 8.54 -1.90
CA PRO A 289 27.87 8.18 -2.96
C PRO A 289 27.68 6.65 -3.06
N ILE A 290 26.44 6.21 -3.14
CA ILE A 290 26.07 4.79 -3.31
C ILE A 290 25.55 4.62 -4.73
N ALA A 291 26.37 3.99 -5.60
CA ALA A 291 25.99 3.68 -6.96
C ALA A 291 24.87 2.62 -6.97
N ILE A 292 23.94 2.74 -7.93
CA ILE A 292 22.80 1.85 -8.09
C ILE A 292 22.73 1.29 -9.51
N ASP A 293 22.08 0.13 -9.65
CA ASP A 293 21.91 -0.58 -10.92
C ASP A 293 20.47 -0.49 -11.44
N GLN A 294 19.52 -0.24 -10.55
CA GLN A 294 18.10 -0.20 -10.90
C GLN A 294 17.34 0.84 -10.07
N VAL A 295 16.29 1.38 -10.69
CA VAL A 295 15.24 2.15 -10.01
C VAL A 295 13.89 1.56 -10.36
N VAL A 296 13.00 1.44 -9.35
CA VAL A 296 11.62 1.04 -9.53
C VAL A 296 10.70 2.11 -8.96
N ILE A 297 9.85 2.69 -9.81
CA ILE A 297 8.85 3.70 -9.44
C ILE A 297 7.47 3.10 -9.67
N GLY A 298 6.67 2.97 -8.61
CA GLY A 298 5.34 2.37 -8.70
C GLY A 298 5.00 1.51 -7.49
N SER A 299 4.34 0.37 -7.73
CA SER A 299 3.79 -0.56 -6.74
C SER A 299 2.51 -0.05 -6.05
N CYS A 300 1.96 -0.84 -5.12
CA CYS A 300 0.78 -0.45 -4.34
C CYS A 300 1.02 0.76 -3.43
N THR A 301 2.27 1.07 -3.10
CA THR A 301 2.66 2.26 -2.31
C THR A 301 2.65 3.54 -3.16
N ASN A 302 3.41 3.56 -4.25
CA ASN A 302 3.67 4.79 -5.03
C ASN A 302 3.44 4.58 -6.55
N GLY A 303 2.34 3.94 -6.91
CA GLY A 303 1.92 3.74 -8.29
C GLY A 303 0.70 4.59 -8.69
N ARG A 304 0.36 5.64 -7.93
CA ARG A 304 -0.80 6.50 -8.19
C ARG A 304 -0.44 7.65 -9.11
N LEU A 305 -1.45 8.37 -9.60
CA LEU A 305 -1.26 9.43 -10.61
C LEU A 305 -0.33 10.54 -10.12
N GLU A 306 -0.43 10.94 -8.86
CA GLU A 306 0.44 11.94 -8.24
C GLU A 306 1.91 11.47 -8.20
N ASP A 307 2.15 10.17 -7.92
CA ASP A 307 3.50 9.59 -7.96
C ASP A 307 4.08 9.63 -9.37
N MET A 308 3.25 9.37 -10.40
CA MET A 308 3.66 9.47 -11.80
C MET A 308 3.97 10.91 -12.17
N GLU A 309 3.19 11.87 -11.70
CA GLU A 309 3.41 13.30 -11.92
C GLU A 309 4.73 13.76 -11.31
N ILE A 310 5.01 13.40 -10.06
CA ILE A 310 6.26 13.71 -9.37
C ILE A 310 7.45 13.16 -10.16
N ALA A 311 7.42 11.86 -10.49
CA ALA A 311 8.50 11.23 -11.23
C ALA A 311 8.70 11.85 -12.62
N ALA A 312 7.62 12.12 -13.33
CA ALA A 312 7.68 12.75 -14.66
C ALA A 312 8.23 14.17 -14.59
N SER A 313 7.87 14.96 -13.57
CA SER A 313 8.38 16.34 -13.42
C SER A 313 9.90 16.39 -13.26
N ILE A 314 10.47 15.43 -12.53
CA ILE A 314 11.91 15.32 -12.29
C ILE A 314 12.63 14.75 -13.51
N LEU A 315 12.06 13.72 -14.16
CA LEU A 315 12.68 13.08 -15.33
C LEU A 315 12.58 13.92 -16.62
N LYS A 316 11.70 14.93 -16.64
CA LYS A 316 11.49 15.76 -17.83
C LYS A 316 12.77 16.50 -18.27
N GLY A 317 13.19 16.23 -19.50
CA GLY A 317 14.41 16.84 -20.08
C GLY A 317 15.72 16.15 -19.66
N HIS A 318 15.64 15.16 -18.81
CA HIS A 318 16.80 14.36 -18.36
C HIS A 318 16.81 12.98 -19.00
N LYS A 319 17.94 12.27 -18.86
CA LYS A 319 18.09 10.86 -19.23
C LYS A 319 18.39 10.05 -17.98
N VAL A 320 17.83 8.85 -17.94
CA VAL A 320 18.25 7.83 -16.97
C VAL A 320 19.73 7.54 -17.21
N HIS A 321 20.50 7.45 -16.13
CA HIS A 321 21.92 7.16 -16.19
C HIS A 321 22.19 5.84 -16.95
N GLU A 322 23.20 5.81 -17.81
CA GLU A 322 23.49 4.69 -18.73
C GLU A 322 23.62 3.32 -18.05
N ARG A 323 24.01 3.29 -16.77
CA ARG A 323 24.16 2.06 -15.96
C ARG A 323 22.91 1.67 -15.19
N VAL A 324 21.84 2.44 -15.27
CA VAL A 324 20.63 2.24 -14.47
C VAL A 324 19.47 1.76 -15.32
N ARG A 325 18.80 0.71 -14.89
CA ARG A 325 17.51 0.31 -15.40
C ARG A 325 16.42 1.03 -14.60
N CYS A 326 15.65 1.91 -15.21
CA CYS A 326 14.51 2.56 -14.59
C CYS A 326 13.22 1.87 -15.05
N ILE A 327 12.42 1.36 -14.10
CA ILE A 327 11.15 0.69 -14.36
C ILE A 327 10.04 1.53 -13.71
N VAL A 328 9.05 1.93 -14.51
CA VAL A 328 7.88 2.70 -14.05
C VAL A 328 6.64 1.83 -14.17
N ILE A 329 5.86 1.73 -13.09
CA ILE A 329 4.68 0.85 -12.98
C ILE A 329 3.49 1.69 -12.52
N PRO A 330 2.65 2.21 -13.44
CA PRO A 330 1.37 2.82 -13.08
C PRO A 330 0.47 1.78 -12.39
N GLY A 331 -0.18 2.16 -11.28
CA GLY A 331 -0.84 1.20 -10.40
C GLY A 331 -2.20 0.68 -10.89
N SER A 332 -2.81 1.34 -11.87
CA SER A 332 -4.10 0.91 -12.43
C SER A 332 -4.24 1.31 -13.90
N PRO A 333 -5.22 0.75 -14.63
CA PRO A 333 -5.55 1.20 -15.98
C PRO A 333 -5.89 2.69 -16.03
N TYR A 334 -6.57 3.23 -15.04
CA TYR A 334 -6.88 4.66 -14.94
C TYR A 334 -5.60 5.49 -14.81
N VAL A 335 -4.69 5.12 -13.92
CA VAL A 335 -3.41 5.81 -13.75
C VAL A 335 -2.59 5.75 -15.05
N TYR A 336 -2.59 4.59 -15.73
CA TYR A 336 -1.89 4.41 -17.00
C TYR A 336 -2.47 5.36 -18.09
N GLU A 337 -3.80 5.37 -18.23
CA GLU A 337 -4.51 6.20 -19.22
C GLU A 337 -4.31 7.70 -18.94
N GLU A 338 -4.46 8.13 -17.70
CA GLU A 338 -4.26 9.54 -17.32
C GLU A 338 -2.79 9.96 -17.47
N SER A 339 -1.84 9.11 -17.16
CA SER A 339 -0.41 9.36 -17.40
C SER A 339 -0.10 9.51 -18.89
N MET A 340 -0.78 8.74 -19.74
CA MET A 340 -0.68 8.88 -21.21
C MET A 340 -1.27 10.21 -21.66
N LYS A 341 -2.48 10.57 -21.23
CA LYS A 341 -3.16 11.83 -21.61
C LYS A 341 -2.37 13.06 -21.20
N ARG A 342 -1.72 13.02 -20.02
CA ARG A 342 -0.90 14.11 -19.47
C ARG A 342 0.52 14.15 -20.04
N GLY A 343 0.90 13.18 -20.89
CA GLY A 343 2.21 13.09 -21.50
C GLY A 343 3.31 12.50 -20.59
N TYR A 344 2.99 12.01 -19.39
CA TYR A 344 3.99 11.44 -18.47
C TYR A 344 4.66 10.20 -19.06
N LEU A 345 3.91 9.35 -19.76
CA LEU A 345 4.50 8.15 -20.41
C LEU A 345 5.52 8.54 -21.50
N ALA A 346 5.27 9.61 -22.26
CA ALA A 346 6.23 10.12 -23.24
C ALA A 346 7.52 10.58 -22.56
N ILE A 347 7.40 11.33 -21.45
CA ILE A 347 8.56 11.78 -20.65
C ILE A 347 9.38 10.58 -20.16
N PHE A 348 8.74 9.54 -19.60
CA PHE A 348 9.43 8.34 -19.15
C PHE A 348 10.18 7.62 -20.28
N MET A 349 9.54 7.48 -21.44
CA MET A 349 10.17 6.87 -22.62
C MET A 349 11.34 7.72 -23.14
N GLU A 350 11.17 9.02 -23.22
CA GLU A 350 12.23 9.95 -23.61
C GLU A 350 13.39 9.92 -22.64
N ALA A 351 13.12 9.79 -21.34
CA ALA A 351 14.17 9.61 -20.33
C ALA A 351 14.90 8.27 -20.44
N GLY A 352 14.35 7.29 -21.12
CA GLY A 352 14.93 5.93 -21.24
C GLY A 352 14.44 4.95 -20.17
N ALA A 353 13.29 5.22 -19.55
CA ALA A 353 12.66 4.31 -18.60
C ALA A 353 11.79 3.25 -19.32
N ALA A 354 11.72 2.04 -18.76
CA ALA A 354 10.82 0.98 -19.17
C ALA A 354 9.47 1.15 -18.46
N ILE A 355 8.36 1.22 -19.21
CA ILE A 355 7.02 1.34 -18.64
C ILE A 355 6.36 -0.04 -18.64
N SER A 356 5.85 -0.44 -17.48
CA SER A 356 5.12 -1.69 -17.30
C SER A 356 3.62 -1.49 -17.37
N THR A 357 2.89 -2.56 -17.66
CA THR A 357 1.46 -2.67 -17.35
C THR A 357 1.24 -2.61 -15.82
N PRO A 358 0.04 -2.25 -15.34
CA PRO A 358 -0.29 -2.30 -13.92
C PRO A 358 -0.07 -3.71 -13.34
N THR A 359 0.87 -3.83 -12.41
CA THR A 359 1.23 -5.08 -11.74
C THR A 359 2.02 -4.77 -10.45
N CYS A 360 2.08 -5.73 -9.52
CA CYS A 360 2.95 -5.62 -8.35
C CYS A 360 4.45 -5.57 -8.73
N GLY A 361 4.81 -6.05 -9.92
CA GLY A 361 6.18 -5.99 -10.46
C GLY A 361 7.19 -6.79 -9.64
N PRO A 362 8.40 -6.25 -9.42
CA PRO A 362 9.45 -6.96 -8.71
C PRO A 362 9.29 -6.96 -7.18
N CYS A 363 8.26 -6.32 -6.63
CA CYS A 363 8.08 -6.04 -5.20
C CYS A 363 8.25 -7.28 -4.30
N LEU A 364 7.76 -8.45 -4.75
CA LEU A 364 7.90 -9.71 -3.99
C LEU A 364 8.96 -10.67 -4.57
N GLY A 365 9.74 -10.22 -5.54
CA GLY A 365 10.75 -11.06 -6.21
C GLY A 365 10.17 -12.12 -7.14
N GLY A 366 8.89 -12.02 -7.47
CA GLY A 366 8.16 -13.05 -8.23
C GLY A 366 7.87 -12.72 -9.69
N TYR A 367 8.08 -11.48 -10.12
CA TYR A 367 7.75 -11.01 -11.46
C TYR A 367 8.88 -10.17 -12.06
N MET A 368 8.63 -9.45 -13.15
CA MET A 368 9.62 -8.65 -13.91
C MET A 368 10.43 -7.68 -13.08
N GLY A 369 11.68 -7.41 -13.49
CA GLY A 369 12.56 -6.42 -12.86
C GLY A 369 13.24 -6.90 -11.58
N ILE A 370 13.37 -8.21 -11.37
CA ILE A 370 14.11 -8.78 -10.24
C ILE A 370 15.61 -8.54 -10.37
N LEU A 371 16.29 -8.48 -9.23
CA LEU A 371 17.70 -8.16 -9.10
C LEU A 371 18.59 -9.40 -9.13
N ALA A 372 19.74 -9.29 -9.76
CA ALA A 372 20.84 -10.27 -9.69
C ALA A 372 21.68 -10.08 -8.41
N ALA A 373 22.63 -11.01 -8.19
CA ALA A 373 23.55 -10.93 -7.06
C ALA A 373 24.37 -9.62 -7.08
N GLY A 374 24.41 -8.92 -5.94
CA GLY A 374 25.18 -7.69 -5.74
C GLY A 374 24.58 -6.44 -6.37
N GLU A 375 23.46 -6.55 -7.08
CA GLU A 375 22.77 -5.38 -7.64
C GLU A 375 22.07 -4.54 -6.56
N ARG A 376 22.06 -3.22 -6.75
CA ARG A 376 21.46 -2.21 -5.88
C ARG A 376 20.30 -1.53 -6.57
N CYS A 377 19.17 -1.44 -5.88
CA CYS A 377 17.96 -0.80 -6.39
C CYS A 377 17.43 0.27 -5.44
N VAL A 378 17.16 1.47 -5.93
CA VAL A 378 16.26 2.42 -5.25
C VAL A 378 14.85 2.13 -5.67
N SER A 379 13.95 1.94 -4.72
CA SER A 379 12.59 1.49 -5.01
C SER A 379 11.54 2.22 -4.18
N THR A 380 10.42 2.53 -4.81
CA THR A 380 9.24 3.06 -4.13
C THR A 380 8.33 1.95 -3.59
N THR A 381 8.73 0.68 -3.68
CA THR A 381 8.03 -0.46 -3.06
C THR A 381 8.07 -0.37 -1.52
N ASN A 382 7.48 -1.32 -0.83
CA ASN A 382 7.26 -1.24 0.62
C ASN A 382 8.25 -2.04 1.47
N ARG A 383 8.99 -3.00 0.91
CA ARG A 383 9.88 -3.90 1.66
C ARG A 383 11.26 -4.00 1.02
N ASN A 384 12.29 -4.06 1.89
CA ASN A 384 13.69 -4.22 1.47
C ASN A 384 14.40 -5.36 2.20
N PHE A 385 13.64 -6.36 2.67
CA PHE A 385 14.21 -7.55 3.32
C PHE A 385 15.15 -8.28 2.37
N ARG A 386 16.10 -9.03 2.95
CA ARG A 386 17.08 -9.81 2.19
C ARG A 386 16.38 -10.74 1.19
N GLY A 387 16.75 -10.66 -0.08
CA GLY A 387 16.15 -11.46 -1.16
C GLY A 387 14.74 -11.04 -1.58
N ARG A 388 14.20 -9.93 -1.03
CA ARG A 388 12.81 -9.52 -1.30
C ARG A 388 12.55 -9.21 -2.77
N MET A 389 13.51 -8.62 -3.49
CA MET A 389 13.35 -8.21 -4.89
C MET A 389 14.18 -9.06 -5.86
N GLY A 390 14.62 -10.26 -5.46
CA GLY A 390 15.43 -11.12 -6.31
C GLY A 390 16.50 -11.89 -5.55
N HIS A 391 17.77 -11.78 -5.96
CA HIS A 391 18.85 -12.51 -5.33
C HIS A 391 19.07 -12.08 -3.87
N VAL A 392 19.45 -13.04 -3.01
CA VAL A 392 19.65 -12.80 -1.57
C VAL A 392 20.77 -11.80 -1.25
N ASP A 393 21.73 -11.65 -2.15
CA ASP A 393 22.85 -10.69 -2.04
C ASP A 393 22.56 -9.36 -2.76
N SER A 394 21.33 -9.13 -3.23
CA SER A 394 20.91 -7.84 -3.75
C SER A 394 20.48 -6.90 -2.62
N GLU A 395 20.60 -5.60 -2.86
CA GLU A 395 20.27 -4.55 -1.90
C GLU A 395 19.14 -3.68 -2.43
N VAL A 396 18.09 -3.50 -1.64
CA VAL A 396 16.98 -2.61 -1.95
C VAL A 396 16.96 -1.43 -0.97
N TYR A 397 16.95 -0.23 -1.51
CA TYR A 397 16.86 1.04 -0.78
C TYR A 397 15.46 1.61 -1.01
N LEU A 398 14.66 1.74 0.05
CA LEU A 398 13.31 2.28 -0.07
C LEU A 398 13.34 3.80 -0.02
N ALA A 399 12.64 4.44 -0.96
CA ALA A 399 12.56 5.90 -1.01
C ALA A 399 11.26 6.36 -1.67
N GLY A 400 10.95 7.65 -1.53
CA GLY A 400 9.83 8.29 -2.23
C GLY A 400 10.11 8.50 -3.73
N PRO A 401 9.06 8.86 -4.51
CA PRO A 401 9.19 9.05 -5.95
C PRO A 401 10.18 10.17 -6.32
N HIS A 402 10.33 11.20 -5.49
CA HIS A 402 11.30 12.28 -5.68
C HIS A 402 12.74 11.74 -5.69
N VAL A 403 13.12 11.03 -4.63
CA VAL A 403 14.46 10.43 -4.49
C VAL A 403 14.70 9.37 -5.57
N ALA A 404 13.69 8.55 -5.87
CA ALA A 404 13.81 7.51 -6.89
C ALA A 404 14.10 8.11 -8.28
N ALA A 405 13.36 9.13 -8.69
CA ALA A 405 13.56 9.79 -9.98
C ALA A 405 14.92 10.50 -10.08
N ALA A 406 15.35 11.23 -9.04
CA ALA A 406 16.65 11.86 -8.98
C ALA A 406 17.79 10.83 -9.05
N SER A 407 17.63 9.72 -8.32
CA SER A 407 18.61 8.62 -8.32
C SER A 407 18.73 7.95 -9.68
N ALA A 408 17.63 7.84 -10.43
CA ALA A 408 17.66 7.30 -11.80
C ALA A 408 18.51 8.15 -12.75
N ILE A 409 18.48 9.48 -12.60
CA ILE A 409 19.25 10.42 -13.42
C ILE A 409 20.74 10.35 -13.05
N LEU A 410 21.05 10.34 -11.75
CA LEU A 410 22.46 10.46 -11.29
C LEU A 410 23.19 9.11 -11.14
N GLY A 411 22.50 7.98 -11.28
CA GLY A 411 23.12 6.65 -11.15
C GLY A 411 23.57 6.29 -9.73
N ARG A 412 23.09 7.06 -8.74
CA ARG A 412 23.38 6.88 -7.32
C ARG A 412 22.20 7.36 -6.49
N ILE A 413 22.17 7.00 -5.21
CA ILE A 413 21.17 7.59 -4.30
C ILE A 413 21.38 9.10 -4.26
N ALA A 414 20.32 9.87 -4.55
CA ALA A 414 20.38 11.33 -4.67
C ALA A 414 19.08 12.00 -4.19
N ALA A 415 19.23 13.19 -3.63
CA ALA A 415 18.12 14.06 -3.28
C ALA A 415 17.60 14.79 -4.54
N PRO A 416 16.30 15.16 -4.59
CA PRO A 416 15.72 15.83 -5.75
C PRO A 416 16.40 17.16 -6.09
N GLU A 417 16.93 17.89 -5.10
CA GLU A 417 17.64 19.17 -5.29
C GLU A 417 18.94 19.03 -6.07
N GLU A 418 19.50 17.82 -6.17
CA GLU A 418 20.75 17.57 -6.89
C GLU A 418 20.57 17.52 -8.42
N VAL A 419 19.33 17.47 -8.90
CA VAL A 419 18.98 17.43 -10.33
C VAL A 419 18.12 18.62 -10.78
N ALA A 420 17.83 19.54 -9.85
CA ALA A 420 17.06 20.76 -10.11
C ALA A 420 17.85 21.84 -10.84
#